data_160e134c70c1e35f05fe1ef1af220aca
#
_entry.id   160e134c70c1e35f05fe1ef1af220aca
#
_cell.length_a   1.000
_cell.length_b   1.000
_cell.length_c   1.000
_cell.angle_alpha   90.00
_cell.angle_beta   90.00
_cell.angle_gamma   90.00
#
_symmetry.space_group_name_H-M   'P 1'
#
loop_
_entity.id
_entity.type
_entity.pdbx_description
1 polymer ?
#
loop_
_entity_poly.entity_id
_entity_poly.type
_entity_poly.pdbx_seq_one_letter_code
_entity_poly.pdbx_strand_id
1 'polypeptide(L)'
;MSNPGKPSTVTTRWWWVRHAPVREDGGCIYGQKDLGCDTSDRVVFEAVGKILPRNAVWYSSNLKRTHQTAQAIWAAGFPKPHDMPHINAFAEQHLGEWQGMNRAAFLASRPVGSHWFAAI
;
A
#
# COMPACT_ATOMS: atom_id res chain seq x y z
N MET A 1 26.80 25.07 -6.98
CA MET A 1 26.10 26.36 -7.07
C MET A 1 25.16 26.36 -8.26
N SER A 2 23.94 26.83 -8.07
CA SER A 2 22.99 26.97 -9.18
C SER A 2 23.42 28.09 -10.12
N ASN A 3 23.27 27.88 -11.42
CA ASN A 3 23.57 28.86 -12.44
C ASN A 3 22.47 29.92 -12.48
N PRO A 4 22.79 31.25 -12.28
CA PRO A 4 21.79 32.29 -12.40
C PRO A 4 21.15 32.26 -13.78
N GLY A 5 19.83 32.24 -13.88
CA GLY A 5 19.09 32.19 -15.14
C GLY A 5 18.64 30.81 -15.58
N LYS A 6 19.01 29.74 -14.87
CA LYS A 6 18.42 28.39 -15.05
C LYS A 6 17.56 28.04 -13.85
N PRO A 7 16.33 27.50 -14.06
CA PRO A 7 15.52 27.03 -12.95
C PRO A 7 16.22 25.91 -12.20
N SER A 8 16.19 25.96 -10.87
CA SER A 8 16.61 24.85 -10.04
C SER A 8 15.64 23.70 -10.21
N THR A 9 16.15 22.49 -10.40
CA THR A 9 15.33 21.27 -10.46
C THR A 9 15.57 20.46 -9.19
N VAL A 10 14.47 19.95 -8.63
CA VAL A 10 14.48 19.04 -7.51
C VAL A 10 13.85 17.73 -7.97
N THR A 11 14.55 16.63 -7.76
CA THR A 11 14.04 15.31 -8.08
C THR A 11 13.54 14.66 -6.81
N THR A 12 12.27 14.24 -6.80
CA THR A 12 11.69 13.48 -5.71
C THR A 12 11.44 12.06 -6.20
N ARG A 13 11.95 11.09 -5.44
CA ARG A 13 11.70 9.66 -5.71
C ARG A 13 10.64 9.15 -4.78
N TRP A 14 9.64 8.48 -5.35
CA TRP A 14 8.57 7.84 -4.61
C TRP A 14 8.76 6.33 -4.65
N TRP A 15 8.67 5.72 -3.47
CA TRP A 15 8.73 4.28 -3.30
C TRP A 15 7.37 3.81 -2.82
N TRP A 16 6.67 3.08 -3.65
CA TRP A 16 5.34 2.59 -3.35
C TRP A 16 5.42 1.15 -2.86
N VAL A 17 4.95 0.92 -1.64
CA VAL A 17 4.88 -0.41 -1.04
C VAL A 17 3.42 -0.76 -0.86
N ARG A 18 2.99 -1.84 -1.51
CA ARG A 18 1.65 -2.37 -1.31
C ARG A 18 1.58 -3.05 0.06
N HIS A 19 0.40 -2.96 0.71
CA HIS A 19 0.15 -3.68 1.96
C HIS A 19 0.26 -5.19 1.76
N ALA A 20 0.54 -5.91 2.86
CA ALA A 20 0.57 -7.37 2.89
C ALA A 20 -0.82 -7.97 2.56
N PRO A 21 -0.88 -9.27 2.22
CA PRO A 21 -2.14 -9.90 1.84
C PRO A 21 -3.22 -9.79 2.91
N VAL A 22 -4.43 -9.47 2.50
CA VAL A 22 -5.61 -9.49 3.37
C VAL A 22 -6.24 -10.87 3.27
N ARG A 23 -6.25 -11.62 4.38
CA ARG A 23 -6.79 -12.98 4.47
C ARG A 23 -8.21 -13.01 5.04
N GLU A 24 -8.58 -12.00 5.81
CA GLU A 24 -9.87 -11.93 6.51
C GLU A 24 -10.97 -11.25 5.71
N ASP A 25 -10.80 -11.16 4.39
CA ASP A 25 -11.80 -10.55 3.51
C ASP A 25 -12.98 -11.47 3.18
N GLY A 26 -12.91 -12.75 3.52
CA GLY A 26 -13.95 -13.74 3.22
C GLY A 26 -14.16 -13.97 1.72
N GLY A 27 -13.16 -13.65 0.88
CA GLY A 27 -13.29 -13.70 -0.57
C GLY A 27 -14.08 -12.54 -1.16
N CYS A 28 -14.35 -11.49 -0.38
CA CYS A 28 -15.12 -10.34 -0.79
C CYS A 28 -14.24 -9.17 -1.22
N ILE A 29 -14.81 -8.28 -2.02
CA ILE A 29 -14.22 -7.00 -2.36
C ILE A 29 -14.26 -6.12 -1.11
N TYR A 30 -13.13 -5.51 -0.71
CA TYR A 30 -13.07 -4.73 0.52
C TYR A 30 -12.81 -3.24 0.33
N GLY A 31 -12.13 -2.80 -0.75
CA GLY A 31 -11.89 -1.37 -1.01
C GLY A 31 -11.35 -0.63 0.20
N GLN A 32 -12.14 0.28 0.77
CA GLN A 32 -11.76 1.05 1.96
C GLN A 32 -12.17 0.42 3.29
N LYS A 33 -12.73 -0.79 3.31
CA LYS A 33 -12.95 -1.50 4.57
C LYS A 33 -11.62 -1.65 5.31
N ASP A 34 -11.64 -1.38 6.61
CA ASP A 34 -10.43 -1.36 7.43
C ASP A 34 -10.07 -2.76 7.94
N LEU A 35 -9.73 -3.64 7.00
CA LEU A 35 -9.34 -5.01 7.30
C LEU A 35 -7.84 -5.08 7.61
N GLY A 36 -7.46 -5.97 8.54
CA GLY A 36 -6.07 -6.29 8.81
C GLY A 36 -5.44 -7.12 7.71
N CYS A 37 -4.13 -7.19 7.69
CA CYS A 37 -3.37 -7.99 6.75
C CYS A 37 -2.55 -9.08 7.44
N ASP A 38 -2.11 -10.06 6.65
CA ASP A 38 -1.26 -11.15 7.10
C ASP A 38 0.21 -10.75 7.01
N THR A 39 0.85 -10.60 8.16
CA THR A 39 2.26 -10.22 8.26
C THR A 39 3.16 -11.38 8.71
N SER A 40 2.72 -12.61 8.51
CA SER A 40 3.45 -13.80 8.96
C SER A 40 4.69 -14.14 8.13
N ASP A 41 4.77 -13.68 6.87
CA ASP A 41 5.90 -13.96 5.98
C ASP A 41 7.06 -12.98 6.22
N ARG A 42 7.85 -13.25 7.27
CA ARG A 42 8.97 -12.39 7.65
C ARG A 42 10.03 -12.23 6.54
N VAL A 43 10.22 -13.25 5.74
CA VAL A 43 11.24 -13.22 4.66
C VAL A 43 10.92 -12.14 3.63
N VAL A 44 9.65 -11.95 3.30
CA VAL A 44 9.21 -10.90 2.38
C VAL A 44 9.51 -9.52 2.96
N PHE A 45 9.21 -9.29 4.24
CA PHE A 45 9.45 -7.99 4.87
C PHE A 45 10.95 -7.68 5.00
N GLU A 46 11.77 -8.67 5.28
CA GLU A 46 13.23 -8.52 5.25
C GLU A 46 13.71 -8.11 3.85
N ALA A 47 13.21 -8.76 2.81
CA ALA A 47 13.57 -8.46 1.43
C ALA A 47 13.15 -7.04 1.01
N VAL A 48 11.95 -6.63 1.37
CA VAL A 48 11.47 -5.26 1.11
C VAL A 48 12.36 -4.24 1.84
N GLY A 49 12.69 -4.48 3.09
CA GLY A 49 13.54 -3.59 3.87
C GLY A 49 14.94 -3.41 3.30
N LYS A 50 15.46 -4.43 2.60
CA LYS A 50 16.78 -4.33 1.93
C LYS A 50 16.75 -3.44 0.70
N ILE A 51 15.60 -3.27 0.07
CA ILE A 51 15.42 -2.47 -1.14
C ILE A 51 15.16 -1.01 -0.79
N LEU A 52 14.43 -0.74 0.28
CA LEU A 52 13.99 0.60 0.64
C LEU A 52 15.14 1.49 1.12
N PRO A 53 15.16 2.77 0.74
CA PRO A 53 16.17 3.71 1.21
C PRO A 53 15.98 4.01 2.70
N ARG A 54 17.09 4.05 3.45
CA ARG A 54 17.07 4.22 4.91
C ARG A 54 16.75 5.63 5.38
N ASN A 55 16.96 6.62 4.52
CA ASN A 55 16.78 8.03 4.84
C ASN A 55 15.50 8.63 4.24
N ALA A 56 14.58 7.80 3.79
CA ALA A 56 13.32 8.26 3.23
C ALA A 56 12.34 8.72 4.32
N VAL A 57 11.46 9.63 3.95
CA VAL A 57 10.29 9.99 4.75
C VAL A 57 9.19 8.96 4.48
N TRP A 58 8.53 8.51 5.54
CA TRP A 58 7.49 7.50 5.46
C TRP A 58 6.10 8.11 5.58
N TYR A 59 5.22 7.68 4.71
CA TYR A 59 3.80 8.00 4.75
C TYR A 59 2.98 6.73 4.62
N SER A 60 1.80 6.71 5.20
CA SER A 60 0.83 5.64 5.01
C SER A 60 -0.56 6.21 4.77
N SER A 61 -1.50 5.37 4.36
CA SER A 61 -2.91 5.72 4.43
C SER A 61 -3.41 5.62 5.88
N ASN A 62 -4.69 5.90 6.09
CA ASN A 62 -5.36 5.74 7.38
C ASN A 62 -5.78 4.28 7.67
N LEU A 63 -5.66 3.36 6.70
CA LEU A 63 -6.10 1.98 6.86
C LEU A 63 -5.07 1.16 7.64
N LYS A 64 -5.54 0.36 8.60
CA LYS A 64 -4.65 -0.41 9.50
C LYS A 64 -3.73 -1.37 8.78
N ARG A 65 -4.15 -1.95 7.64
CA ARG A 65 -3.30 -2.87 6.88
C ARG A 65 -2.01 -2.22 6.37
N THR A 66 -2.04 -0.92 6.09
CA THR A 66 -0.82 -0.20 5.70
C THR A 66 0.12 0.02 6.88
N HIS A 67 -0.42 0.33 8.04
CA HIS A 67 0.36 0.45 9.28
C HIS A 67 0.96 -0.88 9.70
N GLN A 68 0.19 -1.95 9.62
CA GLN A 68 0.66 -3.30 9.95
C GLN A 68 1.80 -3.73 9.02
N THR A 69 1.70 -3.43 7.73
CA THR A 69 2.77 -3.72 6.77
C THR A 69 4.04 -2.96 7.09
N ALA A 70 3.94 -1.65 7.38
CA ALA A 70 5.09 -0.86 7.77
C ALA A 70 5.75 -1.39 9.04
N GLN A 71 4.96 -1.70 10.05
CA GLN A 71 5.46 -2.27 11.32
C GLN A 71 6.15 -3.61 11.11
N ALA A 72 5.66 -4.45 10.20
CA ALA A 72 6.29 -5.72 9.88
C ALA A 72 7.64 -5.54 9.19
N ILE A 73 7.79 -4.54 8.33
CA ILE A 73 9.07 -4.20 7.69
C ILE A 73 10.07 -3.75 8.76
N TRP A 74 9.66 -2.89 9.69
CA TRP A 74 10.54 -2.44 10.78
C TRP A 74 10.92 -3.58 11.72
N ALA A 75 9.96 -4.42 12.08
CA ALA A 75 10.22 -5.59 12.93
C ALA A 75 11.17 -6.60 12.28
N ALA A 76 11.21 -6.63 10.95
CA ALA A 76 12.11 -7.50 10.20
C ALA A 76 13.54 -6.95 10.07
N GLY A 77 13.83 -5.79 10.66
CA GLY A 77 15.19 -5.24 10.75
C GLY A 77 15.39 -3.87 10.10
N PHE A 78 14.38 -3.29 9.49
CA PHE A 78 14.49 -1.93 8.94
C PHE A 78 14.38 -0.90 10.07
N PRO A 79 15.23 0.13 10.11
CA PRO A 79 15.16 1.17 11.15
C PRO A 79 13.81 1.88 11.12
N LYS A 80 13.08 1.84 12.23
CA LYS A 80 11.80 2.52 12.36
C LYS A 80 12.00 4.03 12.21
N PRO A 81 11.27 4.71 11.32
CA PRO A 81 11.35 6.16 11.19
C PRO A 81 10.81 6.85 12.46
N HIS A 82 11.21 8.10 12.67
CA HIS A 82 10.73 8.89 13.80
C HIS A 82 9.21 9.10 13.74
N ASP A 83 8.69 9.31 12.54
CA ASP A 83 7.28 9.57 12.31
C ASP A 83 6.84 8.94 10.99
N MET A 84 5.56 8.59 10.92
CA MET A 84 4.91 8.14 9.69
C MET A 84 3.50 8.73 9.66
N PRO A 85 3.34 9.93 9.09
CA PRO A 85 2.02 10.54 8.96
C PRO A 85 1.04 9.67 8.19
N HIS A 86 -0.21 9.61 8.66
CA HIS A 86 -1.29 8.90 8.01
C HIS A 86 -2.10 9.87 7.17
N ILE A 87 -2.18 9.61 5.87
CA ILE A 87 -2.81 10.50 4.91
C ILE A 87 -4.01 9.81 4.28
N ASN A 88 -5.20 10.33 4.53
CA ASN A 88 -6.45 9.72 4.05
C ASN A 88 -6.51 9.65 2.52
N ALA A 89 -5.92 10.62 1.83
CA ALA A 89 -5.88 10.64 0.37
C ALA A 89 -5.09 9.48 -0.24
N PHE A 90 -4.25 8.80 0.54
CA PHE A 90 -3.51 7.62 0.10
C PHE A 90 -4.30 6.32 0.30
N ALA A 91 -5.51 6.38 0.85
CA ALA A 91 -6.33 5.19 1.03
C ALA A 91 -6.67 4.55 -0.32
N GLU A 92 -6.92 3.25 -0.27
CA GLU A 92 -7.44 2.49 -1.39
C GLU A 92 -8.71 3.13 -1.93
N GLN A 93 -8.96 2.92 -3.20
CA GLN A 93 -10.19 3.37 -3.85
C GLN A 93 -11.43 2.84 -3.12
N HIS A 94 -12.38 3.73 -2.86
CA HIS A 94 -13.67 3.32 -2.34
C HIS A 94 -14.50 2.71 -3.48
N LEU A 95 -14.91 1.45 -3.30
CA LEU A 95 -15.61 0.70 -4.34
C LEU A 95 -17.14 0.72 -4.17
N GLY A 96 -17.65 1.59 -3.31
CA GLY A 96 -19.08 1.82 -3.16
C GLY A 96 -19.86 0.56 -2.82
N GLU A 97 -20.92 0.30 -3.55
CA GLU A 97 -21.79 -0.87 -3.37
C GLU A 97 -21.10 -2.21 -3.65
N TRP A 98 -19.96 -2.20 -4.32
CA TRP A 98 -19.20 -3.42 -4.58
C TRP A 98 -18.52 -3.96 -3.31
N GLN A 99 -18.27 -3.10 -2.33
CA GLN A 99 -17.67 -3.53 -1.07
C GLN A 99 -18.60 -4.51 -0.34
N GLY A 100 -18.05 -5.67 0.00
CA GLY A 100 -18.81 -6.78 0.59
C GLY A 100 -19.33 -7.80 -0.40
N MET A 101 -19.26 -7.53 -1.71
CA MET A 101 -19.63 -8.52 -2.73
C MET A 101 -18.58 -9.62 -2.83
N ASN A 102 -19.01 -10.84 -3.14
CA ASN A 102 -18.09 -11.93 -3.43
C ASN A 102 -17.27 -11.60 -4.69
N ARG A 103 -15.95 -11.61 -4.57
CA ARG A 103 -15.05 -11.17 -5.64
C ARG A 103 -15.16 -12.05 -6.87
N ALA A 104 -15.15 -13.37 -6.68
CA ALA A 104 -15.22 -14.32 -7.80
C ALA A 104 -16.53 -14.19 -8.57
N ALA A 105 -17.66 -14.10 -7.86
CA ALA A 105 -18.97 -13.90 -8.47
C ALA A 105 -19.08 -12.56 -9.20
N PHE A 106 -18.53 -11.50 -8.61
CA PHE A 106 -18.50 -10.17 -9.23
C PHE A 106 -17.72 -10.18 -10.54
N LEU A 107 -16.50 -10.75 -10.54
CA LEU A 107 -15.66 -10.83 -11.72
C LEU A 107 -16.29 -11.70 -12.82
N ALA A 108 -16.93 -12.81 -12.45
CA ALA A 108 -17.63 -13.68 -13.39
C ALA A 108 -18.82 -12.99 -14.07
N SER A 109 -19.44 -12.00 -13.43
CA SER A 109 -20.55 -11.22 -14.00
C SER A 109 -20.13 -10.10 -14.94
N ARG A 110 -18.82 -9.83 -15.08
CA ARG A 110 -18.29 -8.71 -15.88
C ARG A 110 -17.89 -9.14 -17.27
N PRO A 111 -17.91 -8.19 -18.24
CA PRO A 111 -17.45 -8.48 -19.60
C PRO A 111 -15.98 -8.91 -19.63
N VAL A 112 -15.65 -9.83 -20.52
CA VAL A 112 -14.27 -10.24 -20.78
C VAL A 112 -13.45 -9.04 -21.26
N GLY A 113 -12.22 -8.87 -20.73
CA GLY A 113 -11.31 -7.80 -21.14
C GLY A 113 -11.39 -6.51 -20.33
N SER A 114 -12.12 -6.51 -19.21
CA SER A 114 -12.19 -5.36 -18.30
C SER A 114 -10.92 -5.26 -17.43
N HIS A 115 -9.93 -4.50 -17.89
CA HIS A 115 -8.60 -4.46 -17.28
C HIS A 115 -8.55 -3.82 -15.88
N TRP A 116 -9.42 -2.89 -15.59
CA TRP A 116 -9.43 -2.19 -14.30
C TRP A 116 -9.83 -3.08 -13.12
N PHE A 117 -10.36 -4.28 -13.37
CA PHE A 117 -10.65 -5.25 -12.32
C PHE A 117 -9.41 -5.91 -11.73
N ALA A 118 -8.26 -5.78 -12.36
CA ALA A 118 -7.04 -6.34 -11.82
C ALA A 118 -6.63 -5.69 -10.49
N ALA A 119 -7.20 -4.52 -10.16
CA ALA A 119 -6.90 -3.79 -8.93
C ALA A 119 -7.78 -4.18 -7.74
N ILE A 120 -8.83 -4.98 -7.94
CA ILE A 120 -9.72 -5.38 -6.85
C ILE A 120 -9.46 -6.80 -6.29
#